data_bbf1d359b84b350e4fff81304968a31d
#
_entry.id   bbf1d359b84b350e4fff81304968a31d
#
_cell.length_a   1.000
_cell.length_b   1.000
_cell.length_c   1.000
_cell.angle_alpha   90.00
_cell.angle_beta   90.00
_cell.angle_gamma   90.00
#
_symmetry.space_group_name_H-M   'P 1'
#
loop_
_entity.id
_entity.type
_entity.pdbx_description
1 polymer ?
#
loop_
_entity_poly.entity_id
_entity_poly.type
_entity_poly.pdbx_seq_one_letter_code
_entity_poly.pdbx_strand_id
1 'polypeptide(L)'
;HPEQLLSGLWKIVTMQDLLITDYIHIAGPAAAFVNAGLVTIISILIIKLAKDPFNGFTIVEMGLMAGFSLFGKNVFNIWPILGTWLYARYQKEPFSKYASVALLATALAPLVSYMALGSVHASLPLGVFTGILVGFLLPSLSAYTYKIQNGMNLYNMGFACGLFAMMVVPILTAFGDKPDSVLYWSTGLNFELSLACGALCVVFILIGTFGCGDPTWAVWAGYRRLLST
;
A
#
# COMPACT_ATOMS: atom_id res chain seq x y z
N HIS A 1 25.88 3.20 9.72
CA HIS A 1 26.44 4.50 9.33
C HIS A 1 25.37 5.33 8.65
N PRO A 2 25.12 6.62 9.01
CA PRO A 2 24.06 7.45 8.46
C PRO A 2 24.17 7.66 6.92
N GLU A 3 25.37 7.69 6.40
CA GLU A 3 25.62 7.82 4.95
C GLU A 3 25.09 6.61 4.16
N GLN A 4 25.23 5.40 4.70
CA GLN A 4 24.68 4.19 4.08
C GLN A 4 23.14 4.17 4.09
N LEU A 5 22.54 4.73 5.14
CA LEU A 5 21.09 4.87 5.24
C LEU A 5 20.56 5.83 4.19
N LEU A 6 21.18 7.02 4.05
CA LEU A 6 20.77 8.01 3.07
C LEU A 6 20.97 7.52 1.64
N SER A 7 22.10 6.87 1.35
CA SER A 7 22.33 6.25 0.04
C SER A 7 21.35 5.13 -0.27
N GLY A 8 20.96 4.34 0.73
CA GLY A 8 19.95 3.31 0.60
C GLY A 8 18.54 3.89 0.32
N LEU A 9 18.13 4.92 1.04
CA LEU A 9 16.88 5.63 0.78
C LEU A 9 16.87 6.26 -0.62
N TRP A 10 18.00 6.84 -1.04
CA TRP A 10 18.12 7.38 -2.40
C TRP A 10 17.95 6.30 -3.47
N LYS A 11 18.54 5.12 -3.27
CA LYS A 11 18.34 3.97 -4.17
C LYS A 11 16.87 3.56 -4.26
N ILE A 12 16.15 3.50 -3.13
CA ILE A 12 14.72 3.16 -3.09
C ILE A 12 13.91 4.14 -3.93
N VAL A 13 14.17 5.44 -3.82
CA VAL A 13 13.39 6.48 -4.50
C VAL A 13 13.72 6.57 -6.00
N THR A 14 14.95 6.28 -6.38
CA THR A 14 15.44 6.40 -7.77
C THR A 14 15.41 5.10 -8.55
N MET A 15 15.06 3.98 -7.92
CA MET A 15 14.92 2.71 -8.61
C MET A 15 13.53 2.57 -9.23
N GLN A 16 13.47 2.00 -10.43
CA GLN A 16 12.23 1.62 -11.05
C GLN A 16 11.59 0.49 -10.24
N ASP A 17 10.44 0.75 -9.67
CA ASP A 17 9.64 -0.28 -9.03
C ASP A 17 8.90 -1.08 -10.08
N LEU A 18 9.05 -2.38 -10.00
CA LEU A 18 8.28 -3.36 -10.73
C LEU A 18 7.26 -4.00 -9.78
N LEU A 19 6.53 -4.99 -10.22
CA LEU A 19 5.45 -5.58 -9.43
C LEU A 19 5.90 -6.03 -8.03
N ILE A 20 7.10 -6.60 -7.91
CA ILE A 20 7.73 -6.94 -6.62
C ILE A 20 9.19 -6.53 -6.68
N THR A 21 9.54 -5.52 -5.90
CA THR A 21 10.89 -4.97 -5.80
C THR A 21 11.32 -4.99 -4.34
N ASP A 22 12.09 -5.99 -3.93
CA ASP A 22 12.54 -6.16 -2.54
C ASP A 22 13.53 -5.05 -2.15
N TYR A 23 13.06 -4.06 -1.41
CA TYR A 23 13.88 -2.95 -0.93
C TYR A 23 14.96 -3.40 0.07
N ILE A 24 14.73 -4.51 0.77
CA ILE A 24 15.73 -5.08 1.67
C ILE A 24 16.93 -5.58 0.86
N HIS A 25 16.67 -6.22 -0.29
CA HIS A 25 17.73 -6.68 -1.20
C HIS A 25 18.49 -5.49 -1.83
N ILE A 26 17.76 -4.45 -2.25
CA ILE A 26 18.32 -3.33 -3.02
C ILE A 26 19.11 -2.36 -2.15
N ALA A 27 18.56 -2.01 -0.99
CA ALA A 27 19.03 -0.91 -0.16
C ALA A 27 19.44 -1.32 1.27
N GLY A 28 19.27 -2.59 1.58
CA GLY A 28 19.47 -3.13 2.93
C GLY A 28 18.29 -2.92 3.87
N PRO A 29 18.21 -3.71 4.95
CA PRO A 29 17.07 -3.72 5.86
C PRO A 29 16.84 -2.36 6.55
N ALA A 30 17.91 -1.66 6.94
CA ALA A 30 17.78 -0.38 7.63
C ALA A 30 17.06 0.67 6.76
N ALA A 31 17.43 0.82 5.49
CA ALA A 31 16.80 1.77 4.57
C ALA A 31 15.35 1.36 4.25
N ALA A 32 15.08 0.07 4.04
CA ALA A 32 13.74 -0.45 3.78
C ALA A 32 12.78 -0.18 4.95
N PHE A 33 13.19 -0.46 6.20
CA PHE A 33 12.38 -0.20 7.37
C PHE A 33 12.18 1.30 7.65
N VAL A 34 13.18 2.14 7.39
CA VAL A 34 13.01 3.60 7.51
C VAL A 34 12.03 4.11 6.45
N ASN A 35 12.11 3.64 5.19
CA ASN A 35 11.12 3.96 4.17
C ASN A 35 9.71 3.55 4.61
N ALA A 36 9.54 2.34 5.11
CA ALA A 36 8.24 1.85 5.60
C ALA A 36 7.71 2.70 6.77
N GLY A 37 8.59 3.09 7.70
CA GLY A 37 8.26 3.99 8.81
C GLY A 37 7.81 5.38 8.33
N LEU A 38 8.54 5.98 7.38
CA LEU A 38 8.20 7.29 6.82
C LEU A 38 6.84 7.27 6.11
N VAL A 39 6.60 6.29 5.24
CA VAL A 39 5.31 6.16 4.54
C VAL A 39 4.16 5.93 5.53
N THR A 40 4.38 5.14 6.57
CA THR A 40 3.37 4.90 7.62
C THR A 40 3.07 6.18 8.40
N ILE A 41 4.09 6.93 8.80
CA ILE A 41 3.91 8.23 9.49
C ILE A 41 3.13 9.21 8.61
N ILE A 42 3.48 9.32 7.33
CA ILE A 42 2.74 10.16 6.36
C ILE A 42 1.27 9.71 6.29
N SER A 43 1.02 8.41 6.26
CA SER A 43 -0.35 7.86 6.21
C SER A 43 -1.16 8.20 7.46
N ILE A 44 -0.56 8.08 8.65
CA ILE A 44 -1.18 8.48 9.92
C ILE A 44 -1.50 9.98 9.92
N LEU A 45 -0.57 10.81 9.44
CA LEU A 45 -0.79 12.26 9.34
C LEU A 45 -1.92 12.59 8.38
N ILE A 46 -2.04 11.88 7.25
CA ILE A 46 -3.12 12.08 6.28
C ILE A 46 -4.49 11.73 6.92
N ILE A 47 -4.62 10.60 7.59
CA ILE A 47 -5.86 10.21 8.30
C ILE A 47 -6.23 11.27 9.35
N LYS A 48 -5.24 11.71 10.14
CA LYS A 48 -5.45 12.74 11.16
C LYS A 48 -5.89 14.08 10.55
N LEU A 49 -5.25 14.54 9.48
CA LEU A 49 -5.59 15.78 8.78
C LEU A 49 -6.95 15.67 8.06
N ALA A 50 -7.29 14.49 7.55
CA ALA A 50 -8.61 14.21 6.99
C ALA A 50 -9.72 14.22 8.04
N LYS A 51 -9.37 14.18 9.34
CA LYS A 51 -10.32 14.01 10.46
C LYS A 51 -11.14 12.72 10.34
N ASP A 52 -10.54 11.69 9.78
CA ASP A 52 -11.15 10.37 9.71
C ASP A 52 -10.99 9.68 11.09
N PRO A 53 -12.07 9.09 11.65
CA PRO A 53 -12.02 8.48 12.97
C PRO A 53 -11.11 7.24 12.95
N PHE A 54 -10.20 7.17 13.92
CA PHE A 54 -9.34 6.00 14.12
C PHE A 54 -10.19 4.81 14.58
N ASN A 55 -10.16 3.73 13.83
CA ASN A 55 -10.88 2.49 14.13
C ASN A 55 -10.02 1.25 13.77
N GLY A 56 -10.56 0.05 13.96
CA GLY A 56 -9.84 -1.19 13.65
C GLY A 56 -9.39 -1.31 12.19
N PHE A 57 -10.17 -0.77 11.25
CA PHE A 57 -9.81 -0.75 9.83
C PHE A 57 -8.59 0.16 9.56
N THR A 58 -8.49 1.28 10.26
CA THR A 58 -7.31 2.17 10.18
C THR A 58 -6.02 1.46 10.57
N ILE A 59 -6.07 0.56 11.56
CA ILE A 59 -4.90 -0.26 11.96
C ILE A 59 -4.49 -1.20 10.82
N VAL A 60 -5.45 -1.83 10.16
CA VAL A 60 -5.20 -2.69 9.00
C VAL A 60 -4.57 -1.88 7.85
N GLU A 61 -5.09 -0.69 7.57
CA GLU A 61 -4.52 0.21 6.56
C GLU A 61 -3.08 0.59 6.86
N MET A 62 -2.77 0.93 8.12
CA MET A 62 -1.39 1.24 8.52
C MET A 62 -0.47 0.03 8.34
N GLY A 63 -0.94 -1.17 8.66
CA GLY A 63 -0.22 -2.42 8.40
C GLY A 63 0.05 -2.64 6.91
N LEU A 64 -0.95 -2.38 6.04
CA LEU A 64 -0.80 -2.45 4.59
C LEU A 64 0.17 -1.38 4.06
N MET A 65 0.08 -0.14 4.55
CA MET A 65 0.99 0.93 4.15
C MET A 65 2.43 0.60 4.53
N ALA A 66 2.67 0.10 5.74
CA ALA A 66 4.00 -0.33 6.20
C ALA A 66 4.51 -1.52 5.38
N GLY A 67 3.70 -2.56 5.20
CA GLY A 67 4.08 -3.78 4.49
C GLY A 67 4.43 -3.53 3.03
N PHE A 68 3.56 -2.84 2.28
CA PHE A 68 3.84 -2.51 0.88
C PHE A 68 5.02 -1.55 0.69
N SER A 69 5.43 -0.84 1.73
CA SER A 69 6.59 0.05 1.69
C SER A 69 7.92 -0.69 1.91
N LEU A 70 7.89 -2.00 2.11
CA LEU A 70 9.06 -2.86 2.02
C LEU A 70 9.35 -3.32 0.57
N PHE A 71 8.35 -3.17 -0.32
CA PHE A 71 8.49 -3.53 -1.74
C PHE A 71 7.56 -2.69 -2.63
N GLY A 72 8.12 -1.82 -3.43
CA GLY A 72 7.39 -1.09 -4.48
C GLY A 72 6.63 0.18 -4.05
N LYS A 73 6.64 0.55 -2.75
CA LYS A 73 6.03 1.80 -2.29
C LYS A 73 7.04 2.63 -1.49
N ASN A 74 7.21 3.87 -1.90
CA ASN A 74 8.12 4.82 -1.24
C ASN A 74 7.51 6.22 -1.18
N VAL A 75 8.19 7.14 -0.52
CA VAL A 75 7.70 8.53 -0.34
C VAL A 75 7.51 9.30 -1.66
N PHE A 76 8.17 8.87 -2.75
CA PHE A 76 8.08 9.52 -4.04
C PHE A 76 6.87 9.05 -4.87
N ASN A 77 6.44 7.80 -4.74
CA ASN A 77 5.43 7.23 -5.62
C ASN A 77 4.00 7.18 -5.03
N ILE A 78 3.75 7.86 -3.91
CA ILE A 78 2.44 7.94 -3.25
C ILE A 78 1.52 9.07 -3.79
N TRP A 79 1.78 9.59 -4.99
CA TRP A 79 0.98 10.63 -5.65
C TRP A 79 -0.50 10.31 -5.84
N PRO A 80 -0.96 9.04 -5.87
CA PRO A 80 -2.39 8.73 -5.88
C PRO A 80 -3.17 9.37 -4.74
N ILE A 81 -2.55 9.64 -3.60
CA ILE A 81 -3.19 10.32 -2.47
C ILE A 81 -3.67 11.73 -2.88
N LEU A 82 -2.81 12.47 -3.58
CA LEU A 82 -3.16 13.81 -4.09
C LEU A 82 -4.29 13.73 -5.14
N GLY A 83 -4.25 12.72 -6.02
CA GLY A 83 -5.30 12.49 -7.00
C GLY A 83 -6.67 12.24 -6.35
N THR A 84 -6.70 11.41 -5.31
CA THR A 84 -7.93 11.15 -4.56
C THR A 84 -8.42 12.38 -3.80
N TRP A 85 -7.52 13.20 -3.28
CA TRP A 85 -7.89 14.48 -2.67
C TRP A 85 -8.53 15.43 -3.70
N LEU A 86 -8.00 15.51 -4.92
CA LEU A 86 -8.59 16.28 -6.01
C LEU A 86 -9.97 15.74 -6.41
N TYR A 87 -10.14 14.42 -6.42
CA TYR A 87 -11.44 13.79 -6.65
C TYR A 87 -12.47 14.19 -5.57
N ALA A 88 -12.10 14.17 -4.30
CA ALA A 88 -12.98 14.60 -3.21
C ALA A 88 -13.40 16.08 -3.39
N ARG A 89 -12.47 16.95 -3.81
CA ARG A 89 -12.75 18.35 -4.15
C ARG A 89 -13.69 18.50 -5.35
N TYR A 90 -13.48 17.70 -6.38
CA TYR A 90 -14.35 17.67 -7.55
C TYR A 90 -15.78 17.26 -7.19
N GLN A 91 -15.93 16.26 -6.34
CA GLN A 91 -17.24 15.81 -5.83
C GLN A 91 -17.86 16.76 -4.78
N LYS A 92 -17.11 17.78 -4.34
CA LYS A 92 -17.52 18.70 -3.26
C LYS A 92 -17.82 17.97 -1.94
N GLU A 93 -17.11 16.88 -1.69
CA GLU A 93 -17.24 16.05 -0.50
C GLU A 93 -16.02 16.17 0.43
N PRO A 94 -16.15 15.90 1.72
CA PRO A 94 -15.02 15.91 2.64
C PRO A 94 -14.03 14.80 2.31
N PHE A 95 -12.74 15.09 2.40
CA PHE A 95 -11.68 14.13 2.08
C PHE A 95 -11.70 12.90 3.01
N SER A 96 -12.20 13.03 4.26
CA SER A 96 -12.36 11.91 5.19
C SER A 96 -13.12 10.72 4.57
N LYS A 97 -14.12 10.99 3.73
CA LYS A 97 -14.87 9.95 3.02
C LYS A 97 -14.00 9.09 2.08
N TYR A 98 -12.90 9.63 1.61
CA TYR A 98 -12.02 9.01 0.63
C TYR A 98 -10.61 8.72 1.16
N ALA A 99 -10.34 8.99 2.44
CA ALA A 99 -9.02 8.86 3.02
C ALA A 99 -8.46 7.43 2.90
N SER A 100 -9.26 6.43 3.24
CA SER A 100 -8.94 5.01 3.07
C SER A 100 -8.67 4.65 1.60
N VAL A 101 -9.51 5.13 0.68
CA VAL A 101 -9.32 4.91 -0.76
C VAL A 101 -8.02 5.56 -1.22
N ALA A 102 -7.69 6.75 -0.73
CA ALA A 102 -6.45 7.46 -1.06
C ALA A 102 -5.20 6.65 -0.67
N LEU A 103 -5.19 6.10 0.55
CA LEU A 103 -4.08 5.28 1.02
C LEU A 103 -3.97 3.98 0.22
N LEU A 104 -5.08 3.28 -0.01
CA LEU A 104 -5.09 2.01 -0.73
C LEU A 104 -4.85 2.18 -2.24
N ALA A 105 -5.18 3.34 -2.83
CA ALA A 105 -4.86 3.67 -4.23
C ALA A 105 -3.34 3.66 -4.50
N THR A 106 -2.53 3.87 -3.46
CA THR A 106 -1.07 3.74 -3.56
C THR A 106 -0.58 2.30 -3.80
N ALA A 107 -1.47 1.31 -3.86
CA ALA A 107 -1.13 -0.03 -4.37
C ALA A 107 -0.64 0.03 -5.82
N LEU A 108 -1.02 1.07 -6.58
CA LEU A 108 -0.50 1.34 -7.94
C LEU A 108 0.74 2.25 -7.94
N ALA A 109 1.43 2.42 -6.81
CA ALA A 109 2.71 3.13 -6.74
C ALA A 109 3.79 2.60 -7.71
N PRO A 110 3.90 1.28 -7.97
CA PRO A 110 4.81 0.77 -9.01
C PRO A 110 4.54 1.34 -10.40
N LEU A 111 3.28 1.60 -10.76
CA LEU A 111 2.95 2.25 -12.05
C LEU A 111 3.48 3.70 -12.09
N VAL A 112 3.40 4.43 -10.98
CA VAL A 112 3.95 5.79 -10.86
C VAL A 112 5.47 5.76 -11.06
N SER A 113 6.16 4.84 -10.39
CA SER A 113 7.60 4.65 -10.50
C SER A 113 8.00 4.23 -11.92
N TYR A 114 7.26 3.31 -12.54
CA TYR A 114 7.49 2.90 -13.92
C TYR A 114 7.39 4.07 -14.90
N MET A 115 6.34 4.87 -14.80
CA MET A 115 6.15 6.04 -15.68
C MET A 115 7.17 7.15 -15.43
N ALA A 116 7.71 7.22 -14.21
CA ALA A 116 8.76 8.19 -13.87
C ALA A 116 10.16 7.77 -14.36
N LEU A 117 10.48 6.46 -14.32
CA LEU A 117 11.85 5.96 -14.38
C LEU A 117 12.07 4.85 -15.43
N GLY A 118 11.05 4.11 -15.84
CA GLY A 118 11.19 2.88 -16.63
C GLY A 118 10.50 2.87 -17.99
N SER A 119 9.56 3.76 -18.24
CA SER A 119 8.85 3.89 -19.52
C SER A 119 9.80 4.38 -20.63
N VAL A 120 9.48 4.06 -21.88
CA VAL A 120 10.19 4.61 -23.05
C VAL A 120 10.19 6.15 -23.06
N HIS A 121 9.15 6.76 -22.51
CA HIS A 121 8.99 8.20 -22.35
C HIS A 121 9.15 8.66 -20.89
N ALA A 122 9.90 7.89 -20.07
CA ALA A 122 10.02 8.15 -18.64
C ALA A 122 10.40 9.60 -18.32
N SER A 123 9.64 10.21 -17.43
CA SER A 123 9.96 11.51 -16.87
C SER A 123 9.29 11.67 -15.50
N LEU A 124 9.92 12.41 -14.60
CA LEU A 124 9.36 12.68 -13.27
C LEU A 124 7.96 13.32 -13.34
N PRO A 125 7.73 14.35 -14.21
CA PRO A 125 6.39 14.91 -14.36
C PRO A 125 5.35 13.90 -14.83
N LEU A 126 5.72 12.97 -15.71
CA LEU A 126 4.82 11.93 -16.21
C LEU A 126 4.44 10.95 -15.08
N GLY A 127 5.40 10.55 -14.26
CA GLY A 127 5.12 9.73 -13.07
C GLY A 127 4.17 10.40 -12.10
N VAL A 128 4.43 11.68 -11.78
CA VAL A 128 3.56 12.48 -10.90
C VAL A 128 2.15 12.61 -11.48
N PHE A 129 2.04 12.96 -12.77
CA PHE A 129 0.76 13.06 -13.46
C PHE A 129 -0.01 11.72 -13.44
N THR A 130 0.67 10.62 -13.74
CA THR A 130 0.09 9.27 -13.69
C THR A 130 -0.43 8.95 -12.29
N GLY A 131 0.34 9.25 -11.26
CA GLY A 131 -0.10 9.03 -9.88
C GLY A 131 -1.35 9.82 -9.52
N ILE A 132 -1.40 11.09 -9.89
CA ILE A 132 -2.58 11.95 -9.68
C ILE A 132 -3.78 11.41 -10.48
N LEU A 133 -3.59 11.03 -11.72
CA LEU A 133 -4.65 10.47 -12.57
C LEU A 133 -5.21 9.17 -11.98
N VAL A 134 -4.34 8.25 -11.58
CA VAL A 134 -4.71 7.00 -10.91
C VAL A 134 -5.56 7.28 -9.66
N GLY A 135 -5.06 8.16 -8.78
CA GLY A 135 -5.77 8.51 -7.56
C GLY A 135 -7.11 9.21 -7.80
N PHE A 136 -7.25 9.95 -8.90
CA PHE A 136 -8.49 10.59 -9.28
C PHE A 136 -9.54 9.59 -9.83
N LEU A 137 -9.12 8.58 -10.57
CA LEU A 137 -10.04 7.61 -11.19
C LEU A 137 -10.45 6.48 -10.25
N LEU A 138 -9.56 6.04 -9.37
CA LEU A 138 -9.78 4.88 -8.51
C LEU A 138 -10.97 4.98 -7.55
N PRO A 139 -11.34 6.13 -6.96
CA PRO A 139 -12.54 6.21 -6.12
C PRO A 139 -13.82 5.81 -6.85
N SER A 140 -13.98 6.26 -8.09
CA SER A 140 -15.15 5.89 -8.92
C SER A 140 -15.14 4.39 -9.26
N LEU A 141 -13.99 3.86 -9.64
CA LEU A 141 -13.84 2.44 -9.97
C LEU A 141 -14.06 1.56 -8.74
N SER A 142 -13.54 1.95 -7.58
CA SER A 142 -13.74 1.25 -6.30
C SER A 142 -15.21 1.22 -5.89
N ALA A 143 -15.94 2.32 -6.06
CA ALA A 143 -17.37 2.37 -5.78
C ALA A 143 -18.17 1.46 -6.72
N TYR A 144 -17.75 1.37 -7.98
CA TYR A 144 -18.38 0.48 -8.96
C TYR A 144 -18.11 -1.00 -8.64
N THR A 145 -16.86 -1.36 -8.35
CA THR A 145 -16.51 -2.74 -8.00
C THR A 145 -17.19 -3.19 -6.72
N TYR A 146 -17.33 -2.31 -5.74
CA TYR A 146 -18.06 -2.59 -4.51
C TYR A 146 -19.54 -2.96 -4.78
N LYS A 147 -20.19 -2.23 -5.69
CA LYS A 147 -21.58 -2.52 -6.08
C LYS A 147 -21.71 -3.87 -6.81
N ILE A 148 -20.80 -4.20 -7.73
CA ILE A 148 -20.82 -5.48 -8.45
C ILE A 148 -20.69 -6.66 -7.49
N GLN A 149 -19.86 -6.52 -6.47
CA GLN A 149 -19.57 -7.58 -5.49
C GLN A 149 -20.53 -7.57 -4.31
N ASN A 150 -21.53 -6.69 -4.28
CA ASN A 150 -22.47 -6.51 -3.16
C ASN A 150 -21.78 -6.31 -1.80
N GLY A 151 -20.58 -5.73 -1.80
CA GLY A 151 -19.78 -5.52 -0.60
C GLY A 151 -19.16 -6.79 0.01
N MET A 152 -19.25 -7.94 -0.66
CA MET A 152 -18.77 -9.22 -0.12
C MET A 152 -17.25 -9.41 -0.22
N ASN A 153 -16.54 -8.52 -0.95
CA ASN A 153 -15.10 -8.61 -1.08
C ASN A 153 -14.39 -7.70 -0.07
N LEU A 154 -13.69 -8.29 0.87
CA LEU A 154 -12.88 -7.58 1.87
C LEU A 154 -11.79 -6.71 1.22
N TYR A 155 -11.27 -7.13 0.06
CA TYR A 155 -10.18 -6.45 -0.66
C TYR A 155 -10.68 -5.70 -1.91
N ASN A 156 -11.86 -5.10 -1.83
CA ASN A 156 -12.49 -4.36 -2.95
C ASN A 156 -11.51 -3.40 -3.66
N MET A 157 -10.69 -2.68 -2.90
CA MET A 157 -9.73 -1.74 -3.46
C MET A 157 -8.61 -2.45 -4.22
N GLY A 158 -8.13 -3.59 -3.75
CA GLY A 158 -7.16 -4.43 -4.46
C GLY A 158 -7.72 -4.93 -5.80
N PHE A 159 -8.98 -5.34 -5.82
CA PHE A 159 -9.66 -5.74 -7.05
C PHE A 159 -9.80 -4.56 -8.03
N ALA A 160 -10.18 -3.37 -7.55
CA ALA A 160 -10.27 -2.17 -8.38
C ALA A 160 -8.89 -1.79 -8.96
N CYS A 161 -7.83 -1.84 -8.17
CA CYS A 161 -6.46 -1.61 -8.63
C CYS A 161 -6.03 -2.64 -9.68
N GLY A 162 -6.36 -3.93 -9.48
CA GLY A 162 -6.09 -5.00 -10.44
C GLY A 162 -6.79 -4.78 -11.77
N LEU A 163 -8.08 -4.44 -11.77
CA LEU A 163 -8.82 -4.09 -12.99
C LEU A 163 -8.21 -2.88 -13.69
N PHE A 164 -7.82 -1.85 -12.94
CA PHE A 164 -7.17 -0.68 -13.50
C PHE A 164 -5.85 -1.05 -14.19
N ALA A 165 -5.01 -1.85 -13.54
CA ALA A 165 -3.76 -2.33 -14.10
C ALA A 165 -3.97 -3.16 -15.37
N MET A 166 -4.98 -4.05 -15.38
CA MET A 166 -5.34 -4.85 -16.57
C MET A 166 -5.78 -4.00 -17.77
N MET A 167 -6.32 -2.81 -17.55
CA MET A 167 -6.64 -1.86 -18.61
C MET A 167 -5.42 -1.06 -19.07
N VAL A 168 -4.59 -0.62 -18.14
CA VAL A 168 -3.47 0.28 -18.41
C VAL A 168 -2.29 -0.45 -19.07
N VAL A 169 -1.94 -1.66 -18.64
CA VAL A 169 -0.79 -2.40 -19.19
C VAL A 169 -0.88 -2.64 -20.69
N PRO A 170 -2.02 -3.11 -21.28
CA PRO A 170 -2.15 -3.23 -22.72
C PRO A 170 -2.05 -1.89 -23.45
N ILE A 171 -2.57 -0.80 -22.85
CA ILE A 171 -2.46 0.55 -23.45
C ILE A 171 -0.98 0.95 -23.53
N LEU A 172 -0.22 0.80 -22.42
CA LEU A 172 1.21 1.10 -22.42
C LEU A 172 1.94 0.27 -23.47
N THR A 173 1.61 -1.02 -23.57
CA THR A 173 2.21 -1.91 -24.59
C THR A 173 1.91 -1.45 -26.02
N ALA A 174 0.72 -0.94 -26.28
CA ALA A 174 0.36 -0.38 -27.59
C ALA A 174 1.18 0.88 -27.94
N PHE A 175 1.62 1.63 -26.93
CA PHE A 175 2.53 2.79 -27.09
C PHE A 175 4.02 2.42 -27.10
N GLY A 176 4.35 1.13 -27.11
CA GLY A 176 5.73 0.64 -27.18
C GLY A 176 6.41 0.41 -25.83
N ASP A 177 5.69 0.67 -24.74
CA ASP A 177 6.16 0.32 -23.41
C ASP A 177 6.01 -1.19 -23.14
N LYS A 178 7.05 -1.81 -22.60
CA LYS A 178 7.00 -3.21 -22.17
C LYS A 178 7.36 -3.27 -20.69
N PRO A 179 6.36 -3.17 -19.81
CA PRO A 179 6.61 -3.37 -18.38
C PRO A 179 6.91 -4.84 -18.11
N ASP A 180 8.18 -5.21 -18.31
CA ASP A 180 8.65 -6.56 -17.99
C ASP A 180 8.66 -6.72 -16.47
N SER A 181 7.99 -7.75 -15.99
CA SER A 181 8.00 -8.09 -14.57
C SER A 181 9.36 -8.71 -14.21
N VAL A 182 10.24 -7.93 -13.62
CA VAL A 182 11.47 -8.45 -13.01
C VAL A 182 11.22 -8.68 -11.53
N LEU A 183 11.50 -9.90 -11.08
CA LEU A 183 11.36 -10.29 -9.68
C LEU A 183 12.71 -10.08 -8.98
N TYR A 184 12.84 -8.98 -8.24
CA TYR A 184 13.97 -8.75 -7.35
C TYR A 184 13.59 -9.23 -5.96
N TRP A 185 14.14 -10.36 -5.52
CA TRP A 185 13.94 -10.83 -4.16
C TRP A 185 15.20 -11.46 -3.59
N SER A 186 15.32 -11.43 -2.27
CA SER A 186 16.41 -12.02 -1.52
C SER A 186 15.86 -13.04 -0.53
N THR A 187 16.60 -14.14 -0.35
CA THR A 187 16.28 -15.18 0.65
C THR A 187 17.22 -15.13 1.85
N GLY A 188 18.21 -14.22 1.85
CA GLY A 188 19.27 -14.18 2.86
C GLY A 188 18.81 -13.86 4.29
N LEU A 189 17.66 -13.19 4.45
CA LEU A 189 17.09 -12.80 5.74
C LEU A 189 15.80 -13.55 6.09
N ASN A 190 15.51 -14.66 5.43
CA ASN A 190 14.26 -15.41 5.64
C ASN A 190 14.08 -15.86 7.09
N PHE A 191 15.14 -16.30 7.76
CA PHE A 191 15.05 -16.76 9.14
C PHE A 191 14.73 -15.61 10.08
N GLU A 192 15.43 -14.50 9.99
CA GLU A 192 15.26 -13.33 10.84
C GLU A 192 13.89 -12.70 10.67
N LEU A 193 13.43 -12.55 9.42
CA LEU A 193 12.11 -12.02 9.11
C LEU A 193 10.99 -12.97 9.54
N SER A 194 11.15 -14.29 9.37
CA SER A 194 10.19 -15.27 9.86
C SER A 194 10.08 -15.26 11.37
N LEU A 195 11.21 -15.11 12.07
CA LEU A 195 11.22 -15.00 13.53
C LEU A 195 10.52 -13.71 13.99
N ALA A 196 10.78 -12.57 13.33
CA ALA A 196 10.12 -11.30 13.62
C ALA A 196 8.60 -11.38 13.38
N CYS A 197 8.16 -11.94 12.25
CA CYS A 197 6.75 -12.17 11.98
C CYS A 197 6.10 -13.11 12.99
N GLY A 198 6.77 -14.21 13.33
CA GLY A 198 6.30 -15.14 14.35
C GLY A 198 6.14 -14.47 15.72
N ALA A 199 7.10 -13.65 16.14
CA ALA A 199 7.03 -12.88 17.37
C ALA A 199 5.83 -11.90 17.36
N LEU A 200 5.60 -11.18 16.25
CA LEU A 200 4.44 -10.31 16.10
C LEU A 200 3.12 -11.08 16.18
N CYS A 201 3.01 -12.25 15.54
CA CYS A 201 1.83 -13.09 15.63
C CYS A 201 1.57 -13.54 17.08
N VAL A 202 2.62 -13.94 17.81
CA VAL A 202 2.51 -14.31 19.24
C VAL A 202 2.03 -13.10 20.08
N VAL A 203 2.59 -11.92 19.86
CA VAL A 203 2.15 -10.69 20.54
C VAL A 203 0.67 -10.41 20.28
N PHE A 204 0.20 -10.50 19.03
CA PHE A 204 -1.22 -10.30 18.71
C PHE A 204 -2.12 -11.36 19.35
N ILE A 205 -1.71 -12.61 19.37
CA ILE A 205 -2.45 -13.68 20.07
C ILE A 205 -2.53 -13.38 21.57
N LEU A 206 -1.41 -12.98 22.20
CA LEU A 206 -1.38 -12.63 23.61
C LEU A 206 -2.27 -11.42 23.94
N ILE A 207 -2.19 -10.36 23.14
CA ILE A 207 -3.07 -9.19 23.28
C ILE A 207 -4.54 -9.58 23.12
N GLY A 208 -4.85 -10.38 22.10
CA GLY A 208 -6.23 -10.83 21.86
C GLY A 208 -6.78 -11.74 22.95
N THR A 209 -5.93 -12.59 23.55
CA THR A 209 -6.35 -13.52 24.59
C THR A 209 -6.41 -12.89 25.99
N PHE A 210 -5.49 -11.99 26.29
CA PHE A 210 -5.34 -11.44 27.67
C PHE A 210 -5.74 -9.95 27.75
N GLY A 211 -5.70 -9.21 26.64
CA GLY A 211 -5.98 -7.77 26.62
C GLY A 211 -7.44 -7.37 26.59
N CYS A 212 -8.35 -8.28 26.17
CA CYS A 212 -9.78 -7.97 26.05
C CYS A 212 -10.60 -8.18 27.33
N GLY A 213 -9.96 -8.48 28.46
CA GLY A 213 -10.64 -8.61 29.77
C GLY A 213 -11.58 -9.83 29.92
N ASP A 214 -11.82 -10.57 28.86
CA ASP A 214 -12.63 -11.78 28.86
C ASP A 214 -11.81 -13.03 29.21
N PRO A 215 -12.34 -13.98 29.97
CA PRO A 215 -11.65 -15.22 30.26
C PRO A 215 -11.30 -15.99 28.96
N THR A 216 -10.17 -16.69 28.96
CA THR A 216 -9.65 -17.43 27.80
C THR A 216 -10.66 -18.37 27.13
N TRP A 217 -11.60 -18.95 27.92
CA TRP A 217 -12.67 -19.79 27.39
C TRP A 217 -13.73 -19.00 26.58
N ALA A 218 -13.91 -17.69 26.85
CA ALA A 218 -14.82 -16.85 26.09
C ALA A 218 -14.29 -16.57 24.66
N VAL A 219 -12.98 -16.50 24.47
CA VAL A 219 -12.33 -16.39 23.14
C VAL A 219 -12.67 -17.62 22.30
N TRP A 220 -12.59 -18.82 22.88
CA TRP A 220 -12.97 -20.07 22.20
C TRP A 220 -14.47 -20.15 21.89
N ALA A 221 -15.32 -19.66 22.79
CA ALA A 221 -16.76 -19.58 22.54
C ALA A 221 -17.10 -18.60 21.42
N GLY A 222 -16.44 -17.45 21.36
CA GLY A 222 -16.53 -16.48 20.26
C GLY A 222 -16.09 -17.08 18.92
N TYR A 223 -14.96 -17.79 18.90
CA TYR A 223 -14.47 -18.47 17.70
C TYR A 223 -15.43 -19.57 17.20
N ARG A 224 -15.99 -20.36 18.11
CA ARG A 224 -17.02 -21.37 17.76
C ARG A 224 -18.28 -20.75 17.19
N ARG A 225 -18.72 -19.59 17.69
CA ARG A 225 -19.87 -18.84 17.14
C ARG A 225 -19.60 -18.38 15.71
N LEU A 226 -18.39 -17.87 15.43
CA LEU A 226 -17.96 -17.48 14.08
C LEU A 226 -17.99 -18.65 13.09
N LEU A 227 -17.65 -19.87 13.53
CA LEU A 227 -17.67 -21.06 12.67
C LEU A 227 -19.06 -21.68 12.51
N SER A 228 -20.04 -21.28 13.30
CA SER A 228 -21.42 -21.81 13.27
C SER A 228 -22.42 -20.93 12.51
N THR A 229 -21.95 -19.77 12.01
CA THR A 229 -22.69 -18.89 11.10
C THR A 229 -22.28 -19.11 9.66
#